data_3cdf2b3b2d82c6089eca619b2adbea88
#
_entry.id   3cdf2b3b2d82c6089eca619b2adbea88
#
_cell.length_a   1.000
_cell.length_b   1.000
_cell.length_c   1.000
_cell.angle_alpha   90.00
_cell.angle_beta   90.00
_cell.angle_gamma   90.00
#
_symmetry.space_group_name_H-M   'P 1'
#
loop_
_entity.id
_entity.type
_entity.pdbx_description
1 polymer ?
#
loop_
_entity_poly.entity_id
_entity_poly.type
_entity_poly.pdbx_seq_one_letter_code
_entity_poly.pdbx_strand_id
1 'polypeptide(L)'
;PQPVPAPMDTTPRIWRFRGKLARSAYAPHVATRTKTPSAQDSFAQALESLRRVATRPEIRLTEVPAPARIAPYAVALTGEVIPGGDEDDLASGRFVLLHDPSCPEPWGGAWRAVTFARAELEPEMGADPLLGEVGWSWLTEQLAGYGLGFVAEAGTVTRVISESFGAMGDRDPSVEIEIRASWTPLGDDHGDHRFNWAIAGVEAVRP
;
A
#
# COMPACT_ATOMS: atom_id res chain seq x y z
N PRO A 1 -28.03 -48.50 -15.99
CA PRO A 1 -27.08 -48.33 -14.91
C PRO A 1 -25.75 -47.85 -15.49
N GLN A 2 -25.38 -46.63 -15.19
CA GLN A 2 -24.08 -46.06 -15.60
C GLN A 2 -23.02 -46.46 -14.56
N PRO A 3 -21.76 -46.71 -14.94
CA PRO A 3 -20.70 -47.07 -14.01
C PRO A 3 -20.23 -45.79 -13.23
N VAL A 4 -20.03 -46.01 -11.94
CA VAL A 4 -19.50 -45.04 -11.00
C VAL A 4 -18.00 -44.79 -11.31
N PRO A 5 -17.52 -43.53 -11.42
CA PRO A 5 -16.11 -43.26 -11.61
C PRO A 5 -15.30 -43.58 -10.35
N ALA A 6 -14.10 -44.18 -10.56
CA ALA A 6 -13.16 -44.54 -9.53
C ALA A 6 -12.58 -43.28 -8.81
N PRO A 7 -12.18 -43.40 -7.52
CA PRO A 7 -11.62 -42.29 -6.77
C PRO A 7 -10.22 -41.91 -7.28
N MET A 8 -9.96 -40.59 -7.41
CA MET A 8 -8.65 -40.05 -7.72
C MET A 8 -7.64 -40.35 -6.60
N ASP A 9 -6.52 -40.93 -6.97
CA ASP A 9 -5.38 -41.15 -6.10
C ASP A 9 -4.68 -39.80 -5.76
N THR A 10 -4.76 -39.42 -4.50
CA THR A 10 -4.16 -38.19 -3.94
C THR A 10 -2.88 -38.45 -3.16
N THR A 11 -2.06 -39.41 -3.61
CA THR A 11 -0.78 -39.72 -2.95
C THR A 11 0.31 -38.71 -3.35
N PRO A 12 0.94 -37.97 -2.40
CA PRO A 12 2.02 -37.05 -2.74
C PRO A 12 3.26 -37.82 -3.16
N ARG A 13 3.76 -37.54 -4.36
CA ARG A 13 5.02 -38.12 -4.87
C ARG A 13 6.21 -37.58 -4.08
N ILE A 14 6.79 -38.43 -3.22
CA ILE A 14 8.05 -38.18 -2.54
C ILE A 14 9.19 -38.35 -3.54
N TRP A 15 9.85 -37.28 -3.91
CA TRP A 15 11.09 -37.32 -4.70
C TRP A 15 12.26 -37.71 -3.78
N ARG A 16 12.74 -38.92 -3.94
CA ARG A 16 14.00 -39.36 -3.30
C ARG A 16 15.19 -38.93 -4.17
N PHE A 17 15.90 -37.88 -3.71
CA PHE A 17 17.20 -37.54 -4.25
C PHE A 17 18.27 -38.50 -3.66
N ARG A 18 18.87 -39.32 -4.54
CA ARG A 18 20.05 -40.11 -4.24
C ARG A 18 21.27 -39.28 -4.59
N GLY A 19 21.81 -38.50 -3.67
CA GLY A 19 23.00 -37.66 -3.84
C GLY A 19 24.13 -38.16 -2.95
N LYS A 20 25.29 -38.42 -3.58
CA LYS A 20 26.54 -38.83 -2.94
C LYS A 20 27.00 -37.80 -1.91
N LEU A 21 27.36 -38.25 -0.72
CA LEU A 21 28.06 -37.46 0.32
C LEU A 21 29.44 -37.06 -0.19
N ALA A 22 29.62 -35.85 -0.66
CA ALA A 22 30.92 -35.21 -0.77
C ALA A 22 31.28 -34.62 0.59
N ARG A 23 32.39 -35.11 1.16
CA ARG A 23 32.99 -34.52 2.37
C ARG A 23 33.48 -33.11 2.00
N SER A 24 32.75 -32.08 2.39
CA SER A 24 33.19 -30.70 2.30
C SER A 24 34.03 -30.36 3.49
N ALA A 25 35.25 -29.89 3.22
CA ALA A 25 36.20 -29.39 4.19
C ALA A 25 35.56 -28.17 4.89
N TYR A 26 35.53 -28.22 6.23
CA TYR A 26 35.09 -27.13 7.08
C TYR A 26 36.11 -25.98 7.00
N ALA A 27 35.84 -24.99 6.19
CA ALA A 27 36.49 -23.69 6.27
C ALA A 27 35.73 -22.85 7.31
N PRO A 28 36.41 -22.25 8.31
CA PRO A 28 35.72 -21.38 9.24
C PRO A 28 35.26 -20.14 8.49
N HIS A 29 33.97 -20.02 8.25
CA HIS A 29 33.37 -18.77 7.83
C HIS A 29 33.59 -17.77 8.96
N VAL A 30 34.48 -16.80 8.72
CA VAL A 30 34.52 -15.56 9.50
C VAL A 30 33.17 -14.89 9.24
N ALA A 31 32.27 -14.99 10.21
CA ALA A 31 31.02 -14.26 10.21
C ALA A 31 31.35 -12.77 10.22
N THR A 32 31.29 -12.14 9.06
CA THR A 32 31.34 -10.69 8.95
C THR A 32 30.13 -10.21 9.75
N ARG A 33 30.38 -9.58 10.90
CA ARG A 33 29.36 -9.00 11.76
C ARG A 33 28.68 -7.90 10.96
N THR A 34 27.57 -8.21 10.30
CA THR A 34 26.75 -7.24 9.61
C THR A 34 26.24 -6.28 10.68
N LYS A 35 26.76 -5.06 10.70
CA LYS A 35 26.33 -4.03 11.63
C LYS A 35 24.86 -3.74 11.33
N THR A 36 23.99 -3.92 12.29
CA THR A 36 22.58 -3.53 12.18
C THR A 36 22.55 -2.07 11.71
N PRO A 37 21.83 -1.74 10.62
CA PRO A 37 21.76 -0.37 10.12
C PRO A 37 21.21 0.56 11.20
N SER A 38 21.70 1.79 11.25
CA SER A 38 21.12 2.80 12.14
C SER A 38 19.70 3.15 11.67
N ALA A 39 18.89 3.72 12.56
CA ALA A 39 17.54 4.19 12.19
C ALA A 39 17.58 5.19 11.01
N GLN A 40 18.61 6.02 10.96
CA GLN A 40 18.84 6.95 9.86
C GLN A 40 19.17 6.22 8.54
N ASP A 41 20.01 5.19 8.59
CA ASP A 41 20.35 4.38 7.41
C ASP A 41 19.13 3.63 6.89
N SER A 42 18.34 3.04 7.79
CA SER A 42 17.09 2.36 7.44
C SER A 42 16.10 3.31 6.77
N PHE A 43 15.95 4.52 7.30
CA PHE A 43 15.07 5.53 6.70
C PHE A 43 15.59 6.02 5.34
N ALA A 44 16.91 6.22 5.20
CA ALA A 44 17.51 6.59 3.93
C ALA A 44 17.31 5.52 2.84
N GLN A 45 17.41 4.24 3.19
CA GLN A 45 17.10 3.13 2.28
C GLN A 45 15.62 3.13 1.86
N ALA A 46 14.71 3.39 2.80
CA ALA A 46 13.30 3.52 2.52
C ALA A 46 13.00 4.66 1.53
N LEU A 47 13.61 5.83 1.72
CA LEU A 47 13.50 6.97 0.79
C LEU A 47 13.99 6.63 -0.61
N GLU A 48 15.12 5.95 -0.70
CA GLU A 48 15.67 5.54 -1.98
C GLU A 48 14.75 4.53 -2.69
N SER A 49 14.12 3.63 -1.95
CA SER A 49 13.12 2.71 -2.49
C SER A 49 11.88 3.44 -3.00
N LEU A 50 11.37 4.42 -2.24
CA LEU A 50 10.24 5.25 -2.66
C LEU A 50 10.53 6.02 -3.97
N ARG A 51 11.74 6.55 -4.13
CA ARG A 51 12.14 7.28 -5.34
C ARG A 51 12.27 6.40 -6.58
N ARG A 52 12.45 5.10 -6.40
CA ARG A 52 12.55 4.12 -7.51
C ARG A 52 11.21 3.51 -7.90
N VAL A 53 10.16 3.85 -7.20
CA VAL A 53 8.84 3.34 -7.49
C VAL A 53 8.41 3.79 -8.88
N ALA A 54 8.09 2.82 -9.75
CA ALA A 54 7.50 3.11 -11.05
C ALA A 54 5.99 3.33 -10.87
N THR A 55 5.53 4.53 -11.09
CA THR A 55 4.11 4.87 -11.13
C THR A 55 3.53 4.64 -12.53
N ARG A 56 2.22 4.51 -12.63
CA ARG A 56 1.54 4.61 -13.92
C ARG A 56 1.78 5.98 -14.55
N PRO A 57 1.80 6.11 -15.88
CA PRO A 57 2.11 7.36 -16.57
C PRO A 57 1.21 8.54 -16.19
N GLU A 58 -0.04 8.23 -15.84
CA GLU A 58 -1.04 9.21 -15.42
C GLU A 58 -0.87 9.70 -13.98
N ILE A 59 -0.02 9.05 -13.18
CA ILE A 59 0.20 9.41 -11.77
C ILE A 59 1.47 10.22 -11.62
N ARG A 60 1.34 11.44 -11.13
CA ARG A 60 2.46 12.30 -10.74
C ARG A 60 2.65 12.26 -9.23
N LEU A 61 3.82 11.80 -8.76
CA LEU A 61 4.20 11.91 -7.36
C LEU A 61 5.16 13.09 -7.15
N THR A 62 4.91 13.88 -6.12
CA THR A 62 5.74 15.01 -5.73
C THR A 62 6.06 14.95 -4.24
N GLU A 63 7.35 15.02 -3.88
CA GLU A 63 7.75 15.14 -2.47
C GLU A 63 7.38 16.53 -1.93
N VAL A 64 6.72 16.56 -0.78
CA VAL A 64 6.27 17.78 -0.11
C VAL A 64 6.76 17.81 1.34
N PRO A 65 6.74 18.97 2.01
CA PRO A 65 7.13 19.04 3.40
C PRO A 65 6.34 18.05 4.26
N ALA A 66 7.06 17.17 4.97
CA ALA A 66 6.45 16.22 5.88
C ALA A 66 5.88 16.91 7.13
N PRO A 67 4.86 16.33 7.78
CA PRO A 67 4.33 16.85 9.03
C PRO A 67 5.42 16.89 10.11
N ALA A 68 5.58 18.03 10.75
CA ALA A 68 6.55 18.18 11.83
C ALA A 68 6.08 17.49 13.12
N ARG A 69 7.00 16.93 13.90
CA ARG A 69 6.78 16.44 15.27
C ARG A 69 5.88 15.21 15.42
N ILE A 70 5.64 14.45 14.33
CA ILE A 70 4.85 13.22 14.41
C ILE A 70 5.77 12.02 14.68
N ALA A 71 6.95 12.00 14.05
CA ALA A 71 7.97 10.99 14.23
C ALA A 71 9.37 11.59 14.04
N PRO A 72 10.44 10.93 14.54
CA PRO A 72 11.82 11.36 14.29
C PRO A 72 12.20 11.43 12.81
N TYR A 73 11.63 10.55 12.02
CA TYR A 73 11.85 10.51 10.56
C TYR A 73 10.50 10.46 9.84
N ALA A 74 10.34 11.33 8.86
CA ALA A 74 9.11 11.41 8.07
C ALA A 74 9.39 11.87 6.64
N VAL A 75 8.64 11.34 5.69
CA VAL A 75 8.56 11.82 4.31
C VAL A 75 7.10 11.91 3.90
N ALA A 76 6.75 12.90 3.10
CA ALA A 76 5.42 13.04 2.54
C ALA A 76 5.47 13.23 1.03
N LEU A 77 4.56 12.55 0.34
CA LEU A 77 4.33 12.64 -1.09
C LEU A 77 2.90 13.09 -1.33
N THR A 78 2.70 13.91 -2.34
CA THR A 78 1.38 14.10 -2.97
C THR A 78 1.34 13.32 -4.26
N GLY A 79 0.18 12.76 -4.58
CA GLY A 79 -0.10 12.11 -5.84
C GLY A 79 -1.29 12.78 -6.51
N GLU A 80 -1.18 13.02 -7.81
CA GLU A 80 -2.23 13.59 -8.64
C GLU A 80 -2.41 12.68 -9.85
N VAL A 81 -3.65 12.37 -10.20
CA VAL A 81 -3.98 11.68 -11.44
C VAL A 81 -4.22 12.73 -12.50
N ILE A 82 -3.35 12.75 -13.52
CA ILE A 82 -3.43 13.73 -14.61
C ILE A 82 -4.21 13.08 -15.74
N PRO A 83 -5.42 13.56 -16.02
CA PRO A 83 -6.17 13.09 -17.18
C PRO A 83 -5.42 13.40 -18.48
N GLY A 84 -5.57 12.56 -19.47
CA GLY A 84 -4.99 12.75 -20.81
C GLY A 84 -5.68 13.83 -21.67
N GLY A 85 -6.38 14.81 -21.07
CA GLY A 85 -7.16 15.85 -21.73
C GLY A 85 -7.38 17.08 -20.84
N ASP A 86 -8.34 17.94 -21.23
CA ASP A 86 -8.72 19.18 -20.52
C ASP A 86 -9.62 18.93 -19.28
N GLU A 87 -9.64 17.72 -18.76
CA GLU A 87 -10.44 17.34 -17.58
C GLU A 87 -9.70 17.72 -16.30
N ASP A 88 -10.46 18.16 -15.29
CA ASP A 88 -9.97 18.45 -13.94
C ASP A 88 -9.39 17.18 -13.26
N ASP A 89 -8.55 17.37 -12.24
CA ASP A 89 -7.92 16.26 -11.49
C ASP A 89 -9.00 15.29 -10.95
N LEU A 90 -9.14 14.13 -11.57
CA LEU A 90 -10.14 13.12 -11.19
C LEU A 90 -9.85 12.50 -9.82
N ALA A 91 -8.58 12.47 -9.41
CA ALA A 91 -8.19 11.94 -8.12
C ALA A 91 -6.90 12.58 -7.61
N SER A 92 -6.82 12.73 -6.32
CA SER A 92 -5.63 13.22 -5.64
C SER A 92 -5.38 12.43 -4.35
N GLY A 93 -4.13 12.43 -3.90
CA GLY A 93 -3.78 11.74 -2.68
C GLY A 93 -2.56 12.32 -1.98
N ARG A 94 -2.39 11.92 -0.74
CA ARG A 94 -1.20 12.20 0.05
C ARG A 94 -0.77 10.93 0.76
N PHE A 95 0.50 10.61 0.67
CA PHE A 95 1.13 9.51 1.37
C PHE A 95 2.19 10.06 2.33
N VAL A 96 2.24 9.53 3.54
CA VAL A 96 3.26 9.86 4.54
C VAL A 96 3.84 8.56 5.08
N LEU A 97 5.16 8.44 5.00
CA LEU A 97 5.88 7.36 5.68
C LEU A 97 6.59 7.94 6.91
N LEU A 98 6.34 7.31 8.04
CA LEU A 98 6.90 7.65 9.33
C LEU A 98 7.81 6.52 9.81
N HIS A 99 8.90 6.86 10.47
CA HIS A 99 9.76 5.91 11.15
C HIS A 99 10.14 6.43 12.53
N ASP A 100 9.83 5.62 13.53
CA ASP A 100 10.20 5.86 14.93
C ASP A 100 10.84 4.60 15.50
N PRO A 101 12.16 4.60 15.76
CA PRO A 101 12.87 3.45 16.31
C PRO A 101 12.44 3.09 17.74
N SER A 102 11.66 3.94 18.42
CA SER A 102 11.08 3.62 19.73
C SER A 102 9.92 2.63 19.66
N CYS A 103 9.45 2.29 18.46
CA CYS A 103 8.34 1.37 18.22
C CYS A 103 7.09 1.74 19.03
N PRO A 104 6.43 2.87 18.74
CA PRO A 104 5.24 3.29 19.48
C PRO A 104 4.18 2.17 19.54
N GLU A 105 3.66 1.88 20.73
CA GLU A 105 2.69 0.80 20.94
C GLU A 105 1.50 0.82 19.98
N PRO A 106 0.88 1.99 19.68
CA PRO A 106 -0.24 2.05 18.74
C PRO A 106 0.11 1.68 17.28
N TRP A 107 1.40 1.70 16.95
CA TRP A 107 1.84 1.34 15.61
C TRP A 107 2.05 -0.18 15.46
N GLY A 108 2.42 -0.87 16.53
CA GLY A 108 2.80 -2.29 16.47
C GLY A 108 4.14 -2.51 15.74
N GLY A 109 4.97 -1.47 15.57
CA GLY A 109 6.26 -1.52 14.91
C GLY A 109 6.93 -0.15 14.80
N ALA A 110 8.12 -0.11 14.18
CA ALA A 110 8.90 1.12 14.02
C ALA A 110 8.44 2.00 12.84
N TRP A 111 7.61 1.48 11.97
CA TRP A 111 7.15 2.15 10.76
C TRP A 111 5.64 2.41 10.81
N ARG A 112 5.21 3.51 10.19
CA ARG A 112 3.79 3.79 9.97
C ARG A 112 3.60 4.43 8.61
N ALA A 113 2.76 3.85 7.80
CA ALA A 113 2.25 4.44 6.58
C ALA A 113 0.91 5.12 6.86
N VAL A 114 0.70 6.30 6.29
CA VAL A 114 -0.55 7.04 6.38
C VAL A 114 -0.91 7.51 4.98
N THR A 115 -2.15 7.30 4.58
CA THR A 115 -2.66 7.78 3.29
C THR A 115 -3.93 8.58 3.47
N PHE A 116 -4.06 9.59 2.62
CA PHE A 116 -5.30 10.26 2.29
C PHE A 116 -5.46 10.18 0.78
N ALA A 117 -6.60 9.75 0.32
CA ALA A 117 -6.92 9.71 -1.10
C ALA A 117 -8.34 10.22 -1.32
N ARG A 118 -8.57 10.95 -2.40
CA ARG A 118 -9.84 11.52 -2.80
C ARG A 118 -10.03 11.33 -4.28
N ALA A 119 -11.23 10.92 -4.68
CA ALA A 119 -11.62 10.82 -6.07
C ALA A 119 -13.06 11.28 -6.26
N GLU A 120 -13.33 11.85 -7.43
CA GLU A 120 -14.66 12.07 -7.92
C GLU A 120 -15.23 10.77 -8.48
N LEU A 121 -16.51 10.51 -8.25
CA LEU A 121 -17.22 9.31 -8.68
C LEU A 121 -18.45 9.72 -9.49
N GLU A 122 -18.93 8.77 -10.29
CA GLU A 122 -20.21 8.92 -10.99
C GLU A 122 -21.32 9.18 -9.96
N PRO A 123 -22.24 10.14 -10.22
CA PRO A 123 -23.29 10.53 -9.27
C PRO A 123 -24.16 9.35 -8.80
N GLU A 124 -24.36 8.33 -9.62
CA GLU A 124 -25.14 7.14 -9.31
C GLU A 124 -24.52 6.33 -8.16
N MET A 125 -23.20 6.34 -8.02
CA MET A 125 -22.48 5.65 -6.96
C MET A 125 -22.74 6.27 -5.57
N GLY A 126 -23.14 7.52 -5.54
CA GLY A 126 -23.45 8.23 -4.30
C GLY A 126 -24.57 7.59 -3.48
N ALA A 127 -25.51 6.93 -4.13
CA ALA A 127 -26.64 6.25 -3.49
C ALA A 127 -26.33 4.83 -3.03
N ASP A 128 -25.20 4.23 -3.42
CA ASP A 128 -24.84 2.86 -3.06
C ASP A 128 -24.50 2.78 -1.56
N PRO A 129 -25.24 2.01 -0.76
CA PRO A 129 -24.94 1.83 0.65
C PRO A 129 -23.64 1.10 0.93
N LEU A 130 -23.13 0.33 -0.04
CA LEU A 130 -21.90 -0.46 0.08
C LEU A 130 -20.64 0.34 -0.30
N LEU A 131 -20.77 1.56 -0.83
CA LEU A 131 -19.64 2.35 -1.30
C LEU A 131 -18.52 2.50 -0.27
N GLY A 132 -18.87 2.60 1.03
CA GLY A 132 -17.87 2.68 2.09
C GLY A 132 -17.05 1.39 2.25
N GLU A 133 -17.72 0.22 2.22
CA GLU A 133 -17.05 -1.08 2.32
C GLU A 133 -16.21 -1.37 1.07
N VAL A 134 -16.75 -1.05 -0.10
CA VAL A 134 -16.05 -1.19 -1.38
C VAL A 134 -14.82 -0.29 -1.43
N GLY A 135 -14.93 0.98 -1.03
CA GLY A 135 -13.79 1.89 -0.97
C GLY A 135 -12.69 1.41 -0.02
N TRP A 136 -13.07 0.82 1.13
CA TRP A 136 -12.09 0.20 2.02
C TRP A 136 -11.43 -1.04 1.40
N SER A 137 -12.20 -1.88 0.68
CA SER A 137 -11.66 -3.07 0.02
C SER A 137 -10.65 -2.69 -1.09
N TRP A 138 -10.88 -1.61 -1.83
CA TRP A 138 -9.91 -1.13 -2.84
C TRP A 138 -8.52 -0.92 -2.24
N LEU A 139 -8.43 -0.25 -1.08
CA LEU A 139 -7.14 -0.05 -0.41
C LEU A 139 -6.52 -1.38 0.02
N THR A 140 -7.28 -2.23 0.72
CA THR A 140 -6.74 -3.46 1.30
C THR A 140 -6.35 -4.49 0.22
N GLU A 141 -7.09 -4.56 -0.88
CA GLU A 141 -6.79 -5.40 -2.02
C GLU A 141 -5.53 -4.93 -2.76
N GLN A 142 -5.36 -3.61 -2.93
CA GLN A 142 -4.13 -3.06 -3.51
C GLN A 142 -2.93 -3.37 -2.63
N LEU A 143 -3.02 -3.16 -1.32
CA LEU A 143 -1.96 -3.52 -0.37
C LEU A 143 -1.60 -5.01 -0.44
N ALA A 144 -2.60 -5.89 -0.50
CA ALA A 144 -2.40 -7.33 -0.62
C ALA A 144 -1.83 -7.73 -2.00
N GLY A 145 -2.25 -7.07 -3.07
CA GLY A 145 -1.82 -7.32 -4.45
C GLY A 145 -0.32 -7.12 -4.67
N TYR A 146 0.31 -6.23 -3.91
CA TYR A 146 1.77 -6.06 -3.93
C TYR A 146 2.54 -7.13 -3.13
N GLY A 147 1.85 -8.09 -2.50
CA GLY A 147 2.46 -9.16 -1.71
C GLY A 147 3.15 -8.67 -0.44
N LEU A 148 2.78 -7.48 0.03
CA LEU A 148 3.37 -6.84 1.20
C LEU A 148 2.50 -7.12 2.42
N GLY A 149 3.10 -7.69 3.49
CA GLY A 149 2.42 -7.85 4.76
C GLY A 149 2.21 -6.50 5.46
N PHE A 150 1.09 -6.33 6.11
CA PHE A 150 0.80 -5.16 6.95
C PHE A 150 -0.02 -5.56 8.18
N VAL A 151 0.04 -4.74 9.20
CA VAL A 151 -0.74 -4.93 10.45
C VAL A 151 -1.23 -3.58 10.96
N ALA A 152 -2.11 -3.62 11.95
CA ALA A 152 -2.65 -2.44 12.63
C ALA A 152 -3.25 -1.42 11.65
N GLU A 153 -3.89 -1.92 10.58
CA GLU A 153 -4.61 -1.08 9.64
C GLU A 153 -5.85 -0.46 10.31
N ALA A 154 -6.04 0.83 10.04
CA ALA A 154 -7.19 1.56 10.53
C ALA A 154 -7.48 2.73 9.60
N GLY A 155 -8.75 3.09 9.46
CA GLY A 155 -9.09 4.22 8.61
C GLY A 155 -10.57 4.54 8.60
N THR A 156 -10.90 5.50 7.74
CA THR A 156 -12.28 5.94 7.46
C THR A 156 -12.46 6.09 5.97
N VAL A 157 -13.65 5.75 5.51
CA VAL A 157 -14.13 6.10 4.17
C VAL A 157 -15.26 7.10 4.34
N THR A 158 -15.13 8.25 3.70
CA THR A 158 -16.13 9.32 3.74
C THR A 158 -16.71 9.50 2.35
N ARG A 159 -18.01 9.54 2.26
CA ARG A 159 -18.74 9.85 1.04
C ARG A 159 -19.27 11.28 1.16
N VAL A 160 -18.97 12.08 0.16
CA VAL A 160 -19.44 13.46 0.06
C VAL A 160 -20.38 13.58 -1.13
N ILE A 161 -21.61 14.03 -0.90
CA ILE A 161 -22.58 14.31 -1.96
C ILE A 161 -22.85 15.80 -1.90
N SER A 162 -22.66 16.48 -3.03
CA SER A 162 -22.92 17.91 -3.17
C SER A 162 -24.09 18.12 -4.11
N GLU A 163 -25.11 18.81 -3.65
CA GLU A 163 -26.29 19.19 -4.43
C GLU A 163 -26.37 20.71 -4.53
N SER A 164 -26.69 21.23 -5.68
CA SER A 164 -26.76 22.67 -5.96
C SER A 164 -28.22 23.16 -6.01
N PHE A 165 -28.47 24.33 -5.41
CA PHE A 165 -29.81 24.89 -5.30
C PHE A 165 -29.82 26.37 -5.69
N GLY A 166 -31.02 26.90 -5.95
CA GLY A 166 -31.24 28.32 -6.26
C GLY A 166 -30.59 28.71 -7.59
N ALA A 167 -29.75 29.73 -7.60
CA ALA A 167 -29.07 30.22 -8.81
C ALA A 167 -28.03 29.24 -9.38
N MET A 168 -27.70 28.19 -8.63
CA MET A 168 -26.79 27.11 -9.08
C MET A 168 -27.53 25.78 -9.34
N GLY A 169 -28.86 25.79 -9.33
CA GLY A 169 -29.68 24.58 -9.44
C GLY A 169 -29.56 23.82 -10.76
N ASP A 170 -28.94 24.42 -11.77
CA ASP A 170 -28.69 23.77 -13.06
C ASP A 170 -27.37 22.96 -13.07
N ARG A 171 -26.63 22.95 -11.94
CA ARG A 171 -25.42 22.12 -11.82
C ARG A 171 -25.81 20.71 -11.40
N ASP A 172 -25.20 19.73 -12.07
CA ASP A 172 -25.37 18.33 -11.71
C ASP A 172 -24.80 18.06 -10.29
N PRO A 173 -25.39 17.13 -9.53
CA PRO A 173 -24.83 16.67 -8.28
C PRO A 173 -23.44 16.07 -8.48
N SER A 174 -22.53 16.28 -7.54
CA SER A 174 -21.23 15.61 -7.55
C SER A 174 -21.09 14.67 -6.36
N VAL A 175 -20.39 13.59 -6.56
CA VAL A 175 -20.10 12.57 -5.55
C VAL A 175 -18.59 12.41 -5.44
N GLU A 176 -18.07 12.46 -4.23
CA GLU A 176 -16.67 12.24 -3.95
C GLU A 176 -16.52 11.15 -2.87
N ILE A 177 -15.46 10.37 -2.99
CA ILE A 177 -15.01 9.45 -1.95
C ILE A 177 -13.70 9.94 -1.37
N GLU A 178 -13.57 9.92 -0.05
CA GLU A 178 -12.31 10.15 0.65
C GLU A 178 -11.95 8.92 1.47
N ILE A 179 -10.73 8.43 1.31
CA ILE A 179 -10.17 7.34 2.12
C ILE A 179 -9.02 7.91 2.95
N ARG A 180 -9.14 7.79 4.27
CA ARG A 180 -8.06 8.08 5.22
C ARG A 180 -7.69 6.79 5.90
N ALA A 181 -6.45 6.35 5.72
CA ALA A 181 -6.00 5.10 6.27
C ALA A 181 -4.58 5.19 6.82
N SER A 182 -4.26 4.29 7.73
CA SER A 182 -2.89 4.11 8.20
C SER A 182 -2.67 2.64 8.56
N TRP A 183 -1.45 2.16 8.35
CA TRP A 183 -1.05 0.77 8.64
C TRP A 183 0.43 0.72 8.97
N THR A 184 0.86 -0.38 9.56
CA THR A 184 2.27 -0.68 9.80
C THR A 184 2.73 -1.68 8.76
N PRO A 185 3.64 -1.28 7.86
CA PRO A 185 4.23 -2.20 6.89
C PRO A 185 5.11 -3.22 7.61
N LEU A 186 4.96 -4.50 7.23
CA LEU A 186 5.84 -5.58 7.65
C LEU A 186 6.95 -5.70 6.60
N GLY A 187 8.19 -5.43 6.99
CA GLY A 187 9.36 -5.69 6.15
C GLY A 187 9.78 -7.15 6.28
N ASP A 188 10.37 -7.72 5.21
CA ASP A 188 11.11 -8.97 5.34
C ASP A 188 12.34 -8.74 6.20
N ASP A 189 12.72 -9.72 7.04
CA ASP A 189 13.94 -9.71 7.86
C ASP A 189 15.25 -9.55 7.05
N HIS A 190 15.15 -9.52 5.72
CA HIS A 190 16.27 -9.44 4.78
C HIS A 190 16.53 -8.04 4.20
N GLY A 191 15.85 -6.99 4.73
CA GLY A 191 16.15 -5.60 4.35
C GLY A 191 15.70 -5.19 2.94
N ASP A 192 14.96 -6.03 2.24
CA ASP A 192 14.34 -5.68 0.95
C ASP A 192 13.01 -4.94 1.20
N HIS A 193 13.14 -3.72 1.71
CA HIS A 193 12.00 -2.83 1.92
C HIS A 193 11.49 -2.32 0.56
N ARG A 194 10.71 -3.14 -0.13
CA ARG A 194 9.99 -2.71 -1.33
C ARG A 194 8.84 -1.82 -0.91
N PHE A 195 9.12 -0.53 -0.74
CA PHE A 195 8.12 0.47 -0.37
C PHE A 195 7.20 0.82 -1.57
N ASN A 196 6.61 -0.19 -2.21
CA ASN A 196 5.53 0.02 -3.19
C ASN A 196 4.24 0.57 -2.54
N TRP A 197 4.27 0.79 -1.22
CA TRP A 197 3.15 1.25 -0.39
C TRP A 197 2.60 2.62 -0.78
N ALA A 198 3.46 3.51 -1.30
CA ALA A 198 3.03 4.83 -1.73
C ALA A 198 2.11 4.75 -2.95
N ILE A 199 2.36 3.79 -3.84
CA ILE A 199 1.54 3.58 -5.04
C ILE A 199 0.18 3.01 -4.62
N ALA A 200 0.16 1.99 -3.76
CA ALA A 200 -1.07 1.37 -3.31
C ALA A 200 -2.05 2.40 -2.71
N GLY A 201 -1.55 3.40 -1.97
CA GLY A 201 -2.37 4.46 -1.39
C GLY A 201 -2.98 5.41 -2.43
N VAL A 202 -2.30 5.67 -3.54
CA VAL A 202 -2.79 6.54 -4.63
C VAL A 202 -3.61 5.75 -5.65
N GLU A 203 -3.25 4.50 -5.91
CA GLU A 203 -3.97 3.61 -6.83
C GLU A 203 -5.29 3.07 -6.26
N ALA A 204 -5.43 3.05 -4.93
CA ALA A 204 -6.63 2.53 -4.25
C ALA A 204 -7.91 3.34 -4.54
N VAL A 205 -7.80 4.56 -5.05
CA VAL A 205 -8.94 5.48 -5.23
C VAL A 205 -9.37 5.57 -6.69
N ARG A 206 -8.87 4.71 -7.54
CA ARG A 206 -9.32 4.68 -8.93
C ARG A 206 -10.51 3.74 -9.08
N PRO A 207 -11.68 4.23 -9.54
CA PRO A 207 -12.78 3.38 -9.99
C PRO A 207 -12.41 2.53 -11.20
#